data_84641f855e55508e7c769f9c51df2dbc
#
_entry.id   84641f855e55508e7c769f9c51df2dbc
#
_cell.length_a   1.000
_cell.length_b   1.000
_cell.length_c   1.000
_cell.angle_alpha   90.00
_cell.angle_beta   90.00
_cell.angle_gamma   90.00
#
_symmetry.space_group_name_H-M   'P 1'
#
loop_
_entity.id
_entity.type
_entity.pdbx_description
1 polymer ?
#
loop_
_entity_poly.entity_id
_entity_poly.type
_entity_poly.pdbx_seq_one_letter_code
_entity_poly.pdbx_strand_id
1 'polypeptide(L)'
;YFTHDNTYQQIEPFFPGLKKEDLPEGEGWAVEFVQLSTHNGTHLDAPYHFHSTMDKALGDKKPAIAIDDVPLEWCFQPGVKLDFRHFGDGYVVTAADVEAELARIQHTLSPLEIVVINTRAGSRYGSSDYVSSGCGMGYEATMYLLERGIRLTGTDAWSWDAPFVHTAQKYSATKDASLIWEGHK
;
A
#
# COMPACT_ATOMS: atom_id res chain seq x y z
N TYR A 1 -26.41 -12.10 4.95
CA TYR A 1 -26.78 -10.69 5.04
C TYR A 1 -28.16 -10.56 5.67
N PHE A 2 -28.21 -9.98 6.86
CA PHE A 2 -29.44 -9.77 7.62
C PHE A 2 -29.61 -8.29 7.89
N THR A 3 -30.83 -7.82 7.76
CA THR A 3 -31.23 -6.46 8.10
C THR A 3 -32.10 -6.50 9.36
N HIS A 4 -32.30 -5.36 9.98
CA HIS A 4 -33.22 -5.24 11.12
C HIS A 4 -34.61 -5.81 10.81
N ASP A 5 -35.05 -5.63 9.55
CA ASP A 5 -36.39 -6.10 9.11
C ASP A 5 -36.52 -7.60 8.92
N ASN A 6 -35.43 -8.30 8.52
CA ASN A 6 -35.53 -9.73 8.15
C ASN A 6 -34.87 -10.67 9.16
N THR A 7 -34.32 -10.17 10.26
CA THR A 7 -33.66 -10.99 11.28
C THR A 7 -34.61 -12.00 11.90
N TYR A 8 -35.89 -11.69 12.03
CA TYR A 8 -36.87 -12.63 12.58
C TYR A 8 -36.90 -13.97 11.81
N GLN A 9 -36.64 -13.95 10.51
CA GLN A 9 -36.57 -15.17 9.67
C GLN A 9 -35.41 -16.09 10.05
N GLN A 10 -34.40 -15.58 10.73
CA GLN A 10 -33.26 -16.34 11.22
C GLN A 10 -33.54 -16.97 12.59
N ILE A 11 -34.41 -16.35 13.33
CA ILE A 11 -34.79 -16.80 14.71
C ILE A 11 -35.98 -17.74 14.67
N GLU A 12 -36.88 -17.54 13.73
CA GLU A 12 -38.13 -18.32 13.59
C GLU A 12 -37.91 -19.85 13.60
N PRO A 13 -36.85 -20.41 12.92
CA PRO A 13 -36.59 -21.85 12.99
C PRO A 13 -36.33 -22.41 14.40
N PHE A 14 -35.86 -21.56 15.32
CA PHE A 14 -35.66 -21.93 16.73
C PHE A 14 -36.91 -21.70 17.58
N PHE A 15 -37.82 -20.85 17.13
CA PHE A 15 -39.07 -20.49 17.80
C PHE A 15 -40.22 -20.53 16.78
N PRO A 16 -40.70 -21.74 16.40
CA PRO A 16 -41.71 -21.89 15.35
C PRO A 16 -42.95 -21.07 15.61
N GLY A 17 -43.32 -20.25 14.64
CA GLY A 17 -44.46 -19.34 14.73
C GLY A 17 -44.15 -17.95 15.23
N LEU A 18 -42.86 -17.64 15.55
CA LEU A 18 -42.42 -16.29 15.85
C LEU A 18 -42.72 -15.37 14.66
N LYS A 19 -43.29 -14.22 14.96
CA LYS A 19 -43.58 -13.17 13.96
C LYS A 19 -42.67 -11.95 14.18
N LYS A 20 -42.57 -11.13 13.15
CA LYS A 20 -41.81 -9.86 13.21
C LYS A 20 -42.30 -8.96 14.37
N GLU A 21 -43.63 -8.94 14.58
CA GLU A 21 -44.27 -8.12 15.63
C GLU A 21 -43.92 -8.57 17.05
N ASP A 22 -43.38 -9.79 17.20
CA ASP A 22 -42.99 -10.34 18.52
C ASP A 22 -41.60 -9.80 18.93
N LEU A 23 -40.84 -9.20 17.99
CA LEU A 23 -39.58 -8.53 18.28
C LEU A 23 -39.82 -7.10 18.79
N PRO A 24 -38.90 -6.56 19.63
CA PRO A 24 -38.99 -5.18 20.06
C PRO A 24 -39.06 -4.23 18.85
N GLU A 25 -40.11 -3.44 18.76
CA GLU A 25 -40.40 -2.53 17.65
C GLU A 25 -40.46 -3.21 16.27
N GLY A 26 -40.55 -4.54 16.20
CA GLY A 26 -40.53 -5.34 14.99
C GLY A 26 -39.13 -5.46 14.34
N GLU A 27 -38.08 -5.13 15.06
CA GLU A 27 -36.71 -5.11 14.56
C GLU A 27 -35.83 -6.11 15.30
N GLY A 28 -34.86 -6.68 14.56
CA GLY A 28 -33.78 -7.50 15.12
C GLY A 28 -32.41 -6.90 14.82
N TRP A 29 -31.40 -7.73 14.95
CA TRP A 29 -30.00 -7.29 14.62
C TRP A 29 -29.72 -7.36 13.13
N ALA A 30 -28.75 -6.56 12.66
CA ALA A 30 -28.20 -6.62 11.30
C ALA A 30 -26.83 -7.34 11.30
N VAL A 31 -26.58 -8.13 10.26
CA VAL A 31 -25.29 -8.82 10.04
C VAL A 31 -24.91 -8.71 8.57
N GLU A 32 -23.68 -8.34 8.31
CA GLU A 32 -23.13 -8.17 6.97
C GLU A 32 -22.00 -9.17 6.73
N PHE A 33 -21.85 -9.57 5.48
CA PHE A 33 -20.68 -10.31 5.02
C PHE A 33 -19.74 -9.35 4.31
N VAL A 34 -18.48 -9.35 4.73
CA VAL A 34 -17.43 -8.57 4.09
C VAL A 34 -16.46 -9.54 3.41
N GLN A 35 -16.28 -9.39 2.10
CA GLN A 35 -15.26 -10.08 1.33
C GLN A 35 -14.34 -9.03 0.72
N LEU A 36 -13.08 -9.03 1.12
CA LEU A 36 -12.10 -8.07 0.64
C LEU A 36 -10.72 -8.71 0.48
N SER A 37 -9.89 -8.13 -0.38
CA SER A 37 -8.46 -8.39 -0.39
C SER A 37 -7.79 -7.63 0.77
N THR A 38 -6.71 -8.17 1.31
CA THR A 38 -5.86 -7.45 2.28
C THR A 38 -5.22 -6.20 1.67
N HIS A 39 -5.14 -6.13 0.33
CA HIS A 39 -4.66 -4.98 -0.45
C HIS A 39 -5.83 -4.16 -1.00
N ASN A 40 -6.70 -3.66 -0.12
CA ASN A 40 -7.87 -2.89 -0.51
C ASN A 40 -7.88 -1.51 0.16
N GLY A 41 -8.07 -0.46 -0.64
CA GLY A 41 -8.04 0.93 -0.16
C GLY A 41 -6.66 1.35 0.31
N THR A 42 -6.60 2.37 1.19
CA THR A 42 -5.36 2.77 1.85
C THR A 42 -5.01 1.75 2.94
N HIS A 43 -3.87 1.10 2.80
CA HIS A 43 -3.44 0.03 3.71
C HIS A 43 -1.92 0.04 3.87
N LEU A 44 -1.41 -0.75 4.78
CA LEU A 44 0.01 -0.99 5.03
C LEU A 44 0.36 -2.41 4.61
N ASP A 45 1.43 -2.55 3.82
CA ASP A 45 2.03 -3.83 3.47
C ASP A 45 3.18 -4.15 4.44
N ALA A 46 3.13 -5.32 5.04
CA ALA A 46 4.25 -5.82 5.81
C ALA A 46 5.34 -6.38 4.89
N PRO A 47 6.60 -6.53 5.36
CA PRO A 47 7.69 -7.12 4.59
C PRO A 47 7.35 -8.49 3.96
N TYR A 48 6.51 -9.29 4.62
CA TYR A 48 6.07 -10.60 4.12
C TYR A 48 5.27 -10.52 2.81
N HIS A 49 4.63 -9.38 2.52
CA HIS A 49 3.97 -9.16 1.23
C HIS A 49 4.96 -9.22 0.06
N PHE A 50 6.16 -8.69 0.25
CA PHE A 50 7.14 -8.55 -0.83
C PHE A 50 8.01 -9.80 -1.00
N HIS A 51 8.42 -10.45 0.08
CA HIS A 51 9.30 -11.63 0.04
C HIS A 51 9.25 -12.42 1.34
N SER A 52 9.66 -13.71 1.29
CA SER A 52 9.76 -14.57 2.49
C SER A 52 10.89 -14.19 3.45
N THR A 53 11.81 -13.32 3.02
CA THR A 53 12.92 -12.81 3.85
C THR A 53 13.05 -11.30 3.72
N MET A 54 13.55 -10.65 4.76
CA MET A 54 13.82 -9.22 4.82
C MET A 54 15.27 -8.93 5.18
N ASP A 55 15.69 -7.67 5.06
CA ASP A 55 17.02 -7.13 5.42
C ASP A 55 18.22 -7.77 4.70
N LYS A 56 18.00 -8.62 3.68
CA LYS A 56 19.08 -9.28 2.93
C LYS A 56 20.05 -8.26 2.33
N ALA A 57 19.54 -7.20 1.74
CA ALA A 57 20.36 -6.15 1.11
C ALA A 57 21.14 -5.33 2.14
N LEU A 58 20.70 -5.29 3.39
CA LEU A 58 21.40 -4.68 4.52
C LEU A 58 22.41 -5.63 5.19
N GLY A 59 22.58 -6.84 4.67
CA GLY A 59 23.55 -7.83 5.17
C GLY A 59 23.02 -8.74 6.29
N ASP A 60 21.75 -8.62 6.67
CA ASP A 60 21.15 -9.37 7.79
C ASP A 60 19.87 -10.09 7.35
N LYS A 61 20.02 -11.19 6.61
CA LYS A 61 18.89 -11.97 6.12
C LYS A 61 18.07 -12.57 7.25
N LYS A 62 16.83 -12.13 7.42
CA LYS A 62 15.85 -12.63 8.39
C LYS A 62 14.58 -13.14 7.71
N PRO A 63 13.77 -13.98 8.36
CA PRO A 63 12.39 -14.20 7.94
C PRO A 63 11.64 -12.86 7.89
N ALA A 64 10.85 -12.66 6.84
CA ALA A 64 10.02 -11.45 6.74
C ALA A 64 8.89 -11.51 7.77
N ILE A 65 8.67 -10.39 8.44
CA ILE A 65 7.59 -10.25 9.43
C ILE A 65 6.24 -10.02 8.75
N ALA A 66 5.18 -10.60 9.31
CA ALA A 66 3.80 -10.37 8.91
C ALA A 66 3.24 -9.08 9.55
N ILE A 67 2.02 -8.70 9.19
CA ILE A 67 1.45 -7.41 9.60
C ILE A 67 1.24 -7.30 11.12
N ASP A 68 0.95 -8.40 11.78
CA ASP A 68 0.78 -8.50 13.23
C ASP A 68 2.10 -8.43 14.01
N ASP A 69 3.24 -8.65 13.33
CA ASP A 69 4.59 -8.52 13.89
C ASP A 69 5.22 -7.15 13.64
N VAL A 70 4.61 -6.28 12.83
CA VAL A 70 5.16 -4.95 12.55
C VAL A 70 5.18 -4.11 13.82
N PRO A 71 6.37 -3.60 14.26
CA PRO A 71 6.46 -2.77 15.45
C PRO A 71 5.62 -1.50 15.31
N LEU A 72 4.72 -1.24 16.25
CA LEU A 72 3.86 -0.05 16.22
C LEU A 72 4.67 1.27 16.24
N GLU A 73 5.87 1.24 16.79
CA GLU A 73 6.79 2.38 16.77
C GLU A 73 7.18 2.84 15.36
N TRP A 74 7.12 1.95 14.35
CA TRP A 74 7.34 2.34 12.96
C TRP A 74 6.18 3.17 12.39
N CYS A 75 4.98 3.00 12.96
CA CYS A 75 3.75 3.62 12.49
C CYS A 75 3.46 4.98 13.15
N PHE A 76 4.23 5.38 14.17
CA PHE A 76 4.03 6.61 14.93
C PHE A 76 5.33 7.41 15.02
N GLN A 77 5.73 8.01 13.91
CA GLN A 77 6.95 8.79 13.79
C GLN A 77 6.68 10.12 13.07
N PRO A 78 7.56 11.10 13.20
CA PRO A 78 7.57 12.25 12.30
C PRO A 78 7.58 11.79 10.84
N GLY A 79 6.94 12.57 9.97
CA GLY A 79 6.87 12.23 8.56
C GLY A 79 7.33 13.35 7.65
N VAL A 80 7.97 12.99 6.54
CA VAL A 80 8.36 13.91 5.48
C VAL A 80 7.68 13.52 4.17
N LYS A 81 7.24 14.53 3.42
CA LYS A 81 6.66 14.36 2.09
C LYS A 81 7.68 14.77 1.03
N LEU A 82 8.02 13.86 0.11
CA LEU A 82 8.82 14.13 -1.07
C LEU A 82 7.90 14.34 -2.27
N ASP A 83 8.11 15.41 -3.02
CA ASP A 83 7.23 15.81 -4.11
C ASP A 83 7.84 15.46 -5.48
N PHE A 84 7.36 14.37 -6.05
CA PHE A 84 7.80 13.86 -7.36
C PHE A 84 6.73 14.03 -8.45
N ARG A 85 5.74 14.90 -8.25
CA ARG A 85 4.68 15.18 -9.24
C ARG A 85 5.19 15.73 -10.56
N HIS A 86 6.41 16.25 -10.60
CA HIS A 86 7.04 16.75 -11.82
C HIS A 86 7.55 15.65 -12.74
N PHE A 87 7.74 14.43 -12.25
CA PHE A 87 8.13 13.30 -13.08
C PHE A 87 6.97 12.78 -13.91
N GLY A 88 7.28 12.28 -15.12
CA GLY A 88 6.33 11.65 -16.01
C GLY A 88 5.86 10.27 -15.55
N ASP A 89 4.79 9.79 -16.18
CA ASP A 89 4.28 8.45 -15.90
C ASP A 89 5.29 7.37 -16.30
N GLY A 90 5.49 6.39 -15.43
CA GLY A 90 6.46 5.32 -15.62
C GLY A 90 7.93 5.71 -15.39
N TYR A 91 8.22 6.92 -14.89
CA TYR A 91 9.56 7.30 -14.46
C TYR A 91 9.97 6.48 -13.22
N VAL A 92 11.21 6.02 -13.20
CA VAL A 92 11.80 5.31 -12.06
C VAL A 92 12.70 6.26 -11.29
N VAL A 93 12.28 6.61 -10.08
CA VAL A 93 12.98 7.56 -9.19
C VAL A 93 14.29 6.94 -8.72
N THR A 94 15.38 7.70 -8.82
CA THR A 94 16.72 7.31 -8.41
C THR A 94 17.08 7.85 -7.01
N ALA A 95 18.19 7.37 -6.44
CA ALA A 95 18.72 7.91 -5.20
C ALA A 95 19.07 9.41 -5.34
N ALA A 96 19.61 9.81 -6.49
CA ALA A 96 19.94 11.22 -6.76
C ALA A 96 18.70 12.12 -6.78
N ASP A 97 17.56 11.63 -7.27
CA ASP A 97 16.31 12.37 -7.25
C ASP A 97 15.80 12.58 -5.81
N VAL A 98 15.94 11.56 -4.95
CA VAL A 98 15.62 11.66 -3.53
C VAL A 98 16.51 12.69 -2.84
N GLU A 99 17.81 12.65 -3.09
CA GLU A 99 18.77 13.63 -2.54
C GLU A 99 18.46 15.06 -2.99
N ALA A 100 18.15 15.24 -4.26
CA ALA A 100 17.80 16.54 -4.82
C ALA A 100 16.52 17.10 -4.16
N GLU A 101 15.51 16.26 -3.95
CA GLU A 101 14.26 16.68 -3.30
C GLU A 101 14.48 17.00 -1.82
N LEU A 102 15.24 16.19 -1.09
CA LEU A 102 15.61 16.45 0.30
C LEU A 102 16.38 17.77 0.43
N ALA A 103 17.34 18.02 -0.49
CA ALA A 103 18.08 19.29 -0.53
C ALA A 103 17.14 20.48 -0.82
N ARG A 104 16.21 20.33 -1.76
CA ARG A 104 15.23 21.36 -2.13
C ARG A 104 14.37 21.79 -0.94
N ILE A 105 13.92 20.81 -0.11
CA ILE A 105 13.10 21.08 1.07
C ILE A 105 13.93 21.34 2.34
N GLN A 106 15.27 21.31 2.23
CA GLN A 106 16.23 21.50 3.34
C GLN A 106 15.99 20.53 4.49
N HIS A 107 15.74 19.25 4.17
CA HIS A 107 15.44 18.20 5.14
C HIS A 107 16.54 17.15 5.19
N THR A 108 16.83 16.65 6.40
CA THR A 108 17.73 15.52 6.64
C THR A 108 16.95 14.40 7.30
N LEU A 109 16.95 13.23 6.69
CA LEU A 109 16.24 12.06 7.20
C LEU A 109 16.78 11.61 8.56
N SER A 110 15.88 11.22 9.43
CA SER A 110 16.18 10.58 10.70
C SER A 110 15.75 9.11 10.69
N PRO A 111 16.43 8.21 11.42
CA PRO A 111 15.99 6.83 11.55
C PRO A 111 14.53 6.73 12.02
N LEU A 112 13.80 5.78 11.45
CA LEU A 112 12.37 5.53 11.68
C LEU A 112 11.41 6.62 11.18
N GLU A 113 11.90 7.74 10.65
CA GLU A 113 11.03 8.74 10.04
C GLU A 113 10.17 8.13 8.93
N ILE A 114 8.90 8.52 8.84
CA ILE A 114 7.99 8.05 7.80
C ILE A 114 8.19 8.91 6.55
N VAL A 115 8.50 8.25 5.41
CA VAL A 115 8.69 8.95 4.14
C VAL A 115 7.50 8.68 3.23
N VAL A 116 6.77 9.72 2.84
CA VAL A 116 5.65 9.63 1.91
C VAL A 116 5.99 10.30 0.58
N ILE A 117 5.67 9.60 -0.50
CA ILE A 117 5.95 10.05 -1.86
C ILE A 117 4.66 10.60 -2.47
N ASN A 118 4.70 11.83 -2.97
CA ASN A 118 3.61 12.45 -3.68
C ASN A 118 3.90 12.45 -5.18
N THR A 119 3.08 11.74 -5.94
CA THR A 119 3.22 11.58 -7.39
C THR A 119 2.05 12.23 -8.14
N ARG A 120 2.09 12.17 -9.47
CA ARG A 120 0.95 12.61 -10.31
C ARG A 120 -0.27 11.70 -10.17
N ALA A 121 -0.07 10.44 -9.73
CA ALA A 121 -1.15 9.47 -9.60
C ALA A 121 -2.23 9.93 -8.62
N GLY A 122 -1.87 10.59 -7.51
CA GLY A 122 -2.84 11.08 -6.54
C GLY A 122 -3.92 11.98 -7.15
N SER A 123 -3.57 12.80 -8.15
CA SER A 123 -4.54 13.65 -8.86
C SER A 123 -5.46 12.87 -9.82
N ARG A 124 -5.17 11.59 -10.07
CA ARG A 124 -5.93 10.68 -10.93
C ARG A 124 -6.77 9.66 -10.16
N TYR A 125 -6.75 9.73 -8.82
CA TYR A 125 -7.55 8.82 -8.00
C TYR A 125 -9.03 8.85 -8.42
N GLY A 126 -9.62 7.67 -8.62
CA GLY A 126 -10.98 7.53 -9.14
C GLY A 126 -11.12 7.56 -10.65
N SER A 127 -10.04 7.85 -11.39
CA SER A 127 -10.03 7.81 -12.86
C SER A 127 -9.52 6.46 -13.36
N SER A 128 -9.88 6.08 -14.59
CA SER A 128 -9.46 4.80 -15.22
C SER A 128 -7.95 4.70 -15.47
N ASP A 129 -7.26 5.82 -15.54
CA ASP A 129 -5.82 5.92 -15.76
C ASP A 129 -5.00 6.03 -14.46
N TYR A 130 -5.63 5.97 -13.28
CA TYR A 130 -4.94 6.04 -11.99
C TYR A 130 -3.82 4.99 -11.87
N VAL A 131 -4.12 3.73 -12.20
CA VAL A 131 -3.17 2.60 -12.06
C VAL A 131 -1.96 2.72 -12.99
N SER A 132 -2.09 3.47 -14.09
CA SER A 132 -1.03 3.68 -15.09
C SER A 132 -0.30 5.01 -14.93
N SER A 133 -0.70 5.84 -13.95
CA SER A 133 -0.17 7.19 -13.74
C SER A 133 0.91 7.22 -12.65
N GLY A 134 1.77 8.21 -12.76
CA GLY A 134 2.79 8.52 -11.77
C GLY A 134 4.14 7.85 -12.02
N CYS A 135 5.11 8.27 -11.23
CA CYS A 135 6.43 7.63 -11.12
C CYS A 135 6.40 6.57 -10.01
N GLY A 136 7.41 5.73 -9.96
CA GLY A 136 7.64 4.79 -8.85
C GLY A 136 9.07 4.84 -8.38
N MET A 137 9.34 4.27 -7.22
CA MET A 137 10.67 4.25 -6.61
C MET A 137 11.50 3.11 -7.19
N GLY A 138 12.71 3.42 -7.62
CA GLY A 138 13.67 2.42 -8.05
C GLY A 138 14.38 1.75 -6.87
N TYR A 139 15.14 0.68 -7.17
CA TYR A 139 15.94 -0.03 -6.18
C TYR A 139 16.89 0.91 -5.41
N GLU A 140 17.65 1.74 -6.13
CA GLU A 140 18.61 2.65 -5.50
C GLU A 140 17.94 3.67 -4.57
N ALA A 141 16.80 4.23 -4.99
CA ALA A 141 16.03 5.15 -4.17
C ALA A 141 15.48 4.48 -2.91
N THR A 142 14.99 3.24 -3.04
CA THR A 142 14.50 2.44 -1.92
C THR A 142 15.62 2.11 -0.94
N MET A 143 16.79 1.67 -1.45
CA MET A 143 17.96 1.39 -0.62
C MET A 143 18.49 2.64 0.08
N TYR A 144 18.48 3.79 -0.62
CA TYR A 144 18.87 5.08 -0.02
C TYR A 144 18.07 5.40 1.24
N LEU A 145 16.76 5.12 1.23
CA LEU A 145 15.88 5.30 2.39
C LEU A 145 16.16 4.26 3.48
N LEU A 146 16.25 2.98 3.10
CA LEU A 146 16.49 1.87 4.05
C LEU A 146 17.81 2.01 4.81
N GLU A 147 18.89 2.39 4.12
CA GLU A 147 20.23 2.61 4.70
C GLU A 147 20.25 3.76 5.71
N ARG A 148 19.30 4.70 5.60
CA ARG A 148 19.10 5.79 6.56
C ARG A 148 18.15 5.45 7.69
N GLY A 149 17.76 4.18 7.80
CA GLY A 149 16.92 3.67 8.87
C GLY A 149 15.42 3.89 8.67
N ILE A 150 14.98 4.28 7.46
CA ILE A 150 13.56 4.37 7.15
C ILE A 150 12.97 2.95 7.13
N ARG A 151 11.82 2.76 7.77
CA ARG A 151 11.12 1.48 7.87
C ARG A 151 9.69 1.53 7.36
N LEU A 152 9.09 2.70 7.30
CA LEU A 152 7.76 2.90 6.77
C LEU A 152 7.78 3.97 5.69
N THR A 153 7.28 3.60 4.54
CA THR A 153 7.11 4.48 3.38
C THR A 153 5.66 4.45 2.91
N GLY A 154 5.25 5.45 2.16
CA GLY A 154 3.93 5.51 1.55
C GLY A 154 3.95 6.23 0.22
N THR A 155 2.96 5.96 -0.61
CA THR A 155 2.76 6.63 -1.90
C THR A 155 1.28 6.89 -2.13
N ASP A 156 0.97 7.89 -2.94
CA ASP A 156 -0.38 8.16 -3.46
C ASP A 156 -0.65 7.45 -4.80
N ALA A 157 0.31 6.65 -5.27
CA ALA A 157 0.18 5.81 -6.46
C ALA A 157 -0.40 4.42 -6.13
N TRP A 158 -0.72 3.65 -7.17
CA TRP A 158 -1.18 2.27 -7.04
C TRP A 158 -0.13 1.34 -6.42
N SER A 159 1.15 1.56 -6.71
CA SER A 159 2.27 0.74 -6.27
C SER A 159 3.47 1.61 -5.90
N TRP A 160 4.38 1.06 -5.10
CA TRP A 160 5.69 1.64 -4.84
C TRP A 160 6.55 1.69 -6.10
N ASP A 161 6.46 0.67 -6.95
CA ASP A 161 7.13 0.61 -8.23
C ASP A 161 6.45 1.52 -9.26
N ALA A 162 7.20 1.85 -10.32
CA ALA A 162 6.62 2.49 -11.49
C ALA A 162 5.52 1.60 -12.12
N PRO A 163 4.43 2.20 -12.64
CA PRO A 163 3.30 1.43 -13.16
C PRO A 163 3.71 0.37 -14.19
N PHE A 164 3.32 -0.87 -13.97
CA PHE A 164 3.72 -2.04 -14.77
C PHE A 164 3.45 -1.92 -16.27
N VAL A 165 2.46 -1.13 -16.66
CA VAL A 165 2.16 -0.93 -18.09
C VAL A 165 3.38 -0.38 -18.86
N HIS A 166 4.15 0.52 -18.25
CA HIS A 166 5.34 1.10 -18.85
C HIS A 166 6.51 0.11 -18.89
N THR A 167 6.67 -0.68 -17.84
CA THR A 167 7.65 -1.78 -17.77
C THR A 167 7.30 -2.88 -18.79
N ALA A 168 6.03 -3.25 -18.91
CA ALA A 168 5.55 -4.24 -19.88
C ALA A 168 5.80 -3.80 -21.33
N GLN A 169 5.65 -2.52 -21.64
CA GLN A 169 5.97 -1.96 -22.96
C GLN A 169 7.46 -2.09 -23.27
N LYS A 170 8.34 -1.72 -22.33
CA LYS A 170 9.79 -1.87 -22.48
C LYS A 170 10.19 -3.34 -22.64
N TYR A 171 9.65 -4.23 -21.78
CA TYR A 171 9.89 -5.67 -21.88
C TYR A 171 9.43 -6.24 -23.23
N SER A 172 8.27 -5.81 -23.72
CA SER A 172 7.75 -6.29 -25.00
C SER A 172 8.68 -5.97 -26.18
N ALA A 173 9.37 -4.82 -26.11
CA ALA A 173 10.32 -4.39 -27.12
C ALA A 173 11.68 -5.07 -27.01
N THR A 174 12.19 -5.30 -25.80
CA THR A 174 13.57 -5.75 -25.54
C THR A 174 13.67 -7.23 -25.18
N LYS A 175 12.58 -7.82 -24.62
CA LYS A 175 12.55 -9.15 -23.96
C LYS A 175 13.52 -9.30 -22.80
N ASP A 176 13.98 -8.19 -22.25
CA ASP A 176 14.88 -8.15 -21.10
C ASP A 176 14.10 -8.32 -19.80
N ALA A 177 14.17 -9.50 -19.19
CA ALA A 177 13.48 -9.83 -17.96
C ALA A 177 14.01 -9.06 -16.74
N SER A 178 15.22 -8.48 -16.81
CA SER A 178 15.77 -7.68 -15.70
C SER A 178 14.93 -6.42 -15.42
N LEU A 179 14.26 -5.90 -16.45
CA LEU A 179 13.38 -4.73 -16.33
C LEU A 179 12.17 -4.99 -15.43
N ILE A 180 11.70 -6.24 -15.33
CA ILE A 180 10.50 -6.60 -14.55
C ILE A 180 10.75 -6.43 -13.05
N TRP A 181 11.99 -6.68 -12.64
CA TRP A 181 12.37 -6.77 -11.23
C TRP A 181 13.22 -5.58 -10.76
N GLU A 182 13.26 -4.50 -11.52
CA GLU A 182 14.11 -3.35 -11.19
C GLU A 182 13.77 -2.73 -9.82
N GLY A 183 12.52 -2.76 -9.43
CA GLY A 183 12.06 -2.32 -8.11
C GLY A 183 12.10 -3.39 -7.02
N HIS A 184 12.31 -4.67 -7.37
CA HIS A 184 12.19 -5.81 -6.45
C HIS A 184 13.51 -6.52 -6.14
N LYS A 185 14.67 -5.92 -6.40
CA LYS A 185 15.99 -6.56 -6.22
C LYS A 185 16.44 -6.68 -4.77
#